data_48d6822dfea4c185d102605f162450a1
#
_entry.id   48d6822dfea4c185d102605f162450a1
#
_cell.length_a   1.000
_cell.length_b   1.000
_cell.length_c   1.000
_cell.angle_alpha   90.00
_cell.angle_beta   90.00
_cell.angle_gamma   90.00
#
_symmetry.space_group_name_H-M   'P 1'
#
loop_
_entity.id
_entity.type
_entity.pdbx_description
1 polymer ?
#
loop_
_entity_poly.entity_id
_entity_poly.type
_entity_poly.pdbx_seq_one_letter_code
_entity_poly.pdbx_strand_id
1 'polypeptide(L)'
;MKLRSLQLKIAGLAGLCLLGTAIAMVGFATLSNRSSEAFVQARVGDLLERGTRSSLQALARAQAGLIRSELDSAFGAARNMARAFEQIATNDTAVATPPALRRAQLDGILLGVLKAHPRFNGTYSAWEPDGLDGLDAEAAAGHRAGTDASGRFLSYWTRDSSGHIAVQPLVEYDSRERHPNGVIKGAWYLGPQANGQESILGPLPYIVQGKSVYLATMSVPVSIGGRFRGVAGADFDLAFVQKLAEQVDASVFKGQGSVAIVSNDGLVVAASDQPGLIGSSFRPLVGKDHDIDLTVVRDGRSHVVLDETSGLLKFFEPITLGYTKTPWSVLITVPQTVAMAEAASLAAALHERAGHDVLMQTLVALAILVLGVGTMWLVARSITRPILASARFAGEIAAGRLDSELHVESADETGQLAEALRTMATDIRRSNAERAAAQAAAEREREQ
;
A
#
# COMPACT_ATOMS: atom_id res chain seq x y z
N MET A 1 24.89 29.18 -51.43
CA MET A 1 24.70 28.37 -52.66
C MET A 1 23.59 29.00 -53.49
N LYS A 2 23.86 29.56 -54.67
CA LYS A 2 22.81 30.05 -55.58
C LYS A 2 22.20 28.83 -56.26
N LEU A 3 21.00 28.41 -55.79
CA LEU A 3 20.21 27.38 -56.47
C LEU A 3 19.87 27.88 -57.89
N ARG A 4 20.55 27.35 -58.89
CA ARG A 4 20.41 27.80 -60.32
C ARG A 4 19.14 27.21 -61.00
N SER A 5 18.48 26.26 -60.38
CA SER A 5 17.30 25.60 -60.96
C SER A 5 16.04 26.01 -60.22
N LEU A 6 15.00 26.43 -60.94
CA LEU A 6 13.68 26.77 -60.42
C LEU A 6 13.07 25.57 -59.63
N GLN A 7 13.32 24.38 -60.13
CA GLN A 7 12.90 23.11 -59.53
C GLN A 7 13.47 22.95 -58.13
N LEU A 8 14.77 23.21 -57.93
CA LEU A 8 15.45 23.15 -56.64
C LEU A 8 14.99 24.24 -55.66
N LYS A 9 14.60 25.42 -56.18
CA LYS A 9 14.05 26.51 -55.35
C LYS A 9 12.67 26.16 -54.81
N ILE A 10 11.76 25.66 -55.65
CA ILE A 10 10.40 25.29 -55.25
C ILE A 10 10.44 24.10 -54.31
N ALA A 11 11.15 23.01 -54.65
CA ALA A 11 11.28 21.84 -53.81
C ALA A 11 11.99 22.13 -52.46
N GLY A 12 13.01 23.01 -52.49
CA GLY A 12 13.72 23.41 -51.28
C GLY A 12 12.89 24.27 -50.34
N LEU A 13 12.12 25.24 -50.88
CA LEU A 13 11.25 26.09 -50.01
C LEU A 13 10.11 25.28 -49.38
N ALA A 14 9.48 24.44 -50.20
CA ALA A 14 8.42 23.56 -49.70
C ALA A 14 8.94 22.50 -48.71
N GLY A 15 10.13 21.94 -48.97
CA GLY A 15 10.79 21.03 -48.04
C GLY A 15 11.14 21.69 -46.71
N LEU A 16 11.59 22.96 -46.76
CA LEU A 16 11.83 23.72 -45.51
C LEU A 16 10.54 24.02 -44.75
N CYS A 17 9.45 24.36 -45.41
CA CYS A 17 8.15 24.53 -44.75
C CYS A 17 7.65 23.23 -44.11
N LEU A 18 7.71 22.10 -44.81
CA LEU A 18 7.34 20.79 -44.29
C LEU A 18 8.23 20.36 -43.15
N LEU A 19 9.53 20.60 -43.22
CA LEU A 19 10.45 20.32 -42.12
C LEU A 19 10.14 21.18 -40.90
N GLY A 20 9.87 22.47 -41.09
CA GLY A 20 9.50 23.39 -40.01
C GLY A 20 8.19 22.99 -39.33
N THR A 21 7.17 22.61 -40.08
CA THR A 21 5.89 22.12 -39.53
C THR A 21 6.06 20.77 -38.81
N ALA A 22 6.85 19.86 -39.36
CA ALA A 22 7.14 18.57 -38.71
C ALA A 22 7.89 18.75 -37.41
N ILE A 23 8.92 19.61 -37.38
CA ILE A 23 9.66 19.94 -36.15
C ILE A 23 8.75 20.60 -35.09
N ALA A 24 7.91 21.55 -35.52
CA ALA A 24 6.97 22.21 -34.62
C ALA A 24 5.94 21.22 -34.04
N MET A 25 5.44 20.31 -34.88
CA MET A 25 4.44 19.31 -34.46
C MET A 25 5.04 18.26 -33.51
N VAL A 26 6.23 17.75 -33.85
CA VAL A 26 6.95 16.81 -32.94
C VAL A 26 7.38 17.52 -31.66
N GLY A 27 7.87 18.75 -31.76
CA GLY A 27 8.23 19.57 -30.60
C GLY A 27 7.04 19.85 -29.68
N PHE A 28 5.90 20.21 -30.23
CA PHE A 28 4.66 20.42 -29.47
C PHE A 28 4.16 19.12 -28.86
N ALA A 29 4.14 18.02 -29.62
CA ALA A 29 3.72 16.70 -29.12
C ALA A 29 4.62 16.21 -27.97
N THR A 30 5.94 16.37 -28.09
CA THR A 30 6.89 15.97 -27.02
C THR A 30 6.76 16.83 -25.78
N LEU A 31 6.57 18.15 -25.92
CA LEU A 31 6.32 19.06 -24.81
C LEU A 31 4.98 18.78 -24.11
N SER A 32 3.92 18.57 -24.91
CA SER A 32 2.58 18.23 -24.39
C SER A 32 2.57 16.87 -23.68
N ASN A 33 3.22 15.86 -24.27
CA ASN A 33 3.33 14.55 -23.62
C ASN A 33 4.12 14.63 -22.31
N ARG A 34 5.27 15.31 -22.28
CA ARG A 34 6.06 15.48 -21.04
C ARG A 34 5.28 16.18 -19.94
N SER A 35 4.51 17.22 -20.26
CA SER A 35 3.69 17.92 -19.27
C SER A 35 2.52 17.06 -18.78
N SER A 36 1.89 16.29 -19.67
CA SER A 36 0.83 15.36 -19.34
C SER A 36 1.35 14.17 -18.51
N GLU A 37 2.51 13.62 -18.87
CA GLU A 37 3.18 12.55 -18.14
C GLU A 37 3.56 12.98 -16.74
N ALA A 38 4.17 14.15 -16.56
CA ALA A 38 4.53 14.68 -15.24
C ALA A 38 3.28 14.89 -14.37
N PHE A 39 2.19 15.40 -14.94
CA PHE A 39 0.93 15.57 -14.22
C PHE A 39 0.27 14.23 -13.85
N VAL A 40 0.23 13.28 -14.79
CA VAL A 40 -0.33 11.94 -14.58
C VAL A 40 0.52 11.19 -13.54
N GLN A 41 1.84 11.21 -13.67
CA GLN A 41 2.74 10.55 -12.70
C GLN A 41 2.59 11.12 -11.29
N ALA A 42 2.54 12.44 -11.13
CA ALA A 42 2.33 13.06 -9.82
C ALA A 42 0.96 12.68 -9.23
N ARG A 43 -0.08 12.67 -10.06
CA ARG A 43 -1.45 12.38 -9.62
C ARG A 43 -1.68 10.89 -9.38
N VAL A 44 -1.19 10.03 -10.25
CA VAL A 44 -1.27 8.57 -10.11
C VAL A 44 -0.38 8.11 -8.95
N GLY A 45 0.82 8.67 -8.80
CA GLY A 45 1.71 8.39 -7.67
C GLY A 45 1.03 8.72 -6.33
N ASP A 46 0.45 9.90 -6.18
CA ASP A 46 -0.29 10.33 -4.98
C ASP A 46 -1.51 9.43 -4.69
N LEU A 47 -2.28 9.07 -5.73
CA LEU A 47 -3.43 8.17 -5.59
C LEU A 47 -3.00 6.74 -5.22
N LEU A 48 -1.94 6.23 -5.83
CA LEU A 48 -1.40 4.91 -5.51
C LEU A 48 -0.83 4.88 -4.08
N GLU A 49 -0.09 5.91 -3.67
CA GLU A 49 0.43 6.01 -2.31
C GLU A 49 -0.70 6.04 -1.28
N ARG A 50 -1.71 6.88 -1.47
CA ARG A 50 -2.88 6.95 -0.58
C ARG A 50 -3.68 5.66 -0.59
N GLY A 51 -3.93 5.09 -1.76
CA GLY A 51 -4.63 3.82 -1.92
C GLY A 51 -3.88 2.68 -1.23
N THR A 52 -2.58 2.57 -1.45
CA THR A 52 -1.72 1.57 -0.80
C THR A 52 -1.73 1.76 0.71
N ARG A 53 -1.50 2.98 1.21
CA ARG A 53 -1.54 3.27 2.65
C ARG A 53 -2.89 2.92 3.28
N SER A 54 -4.00 3.25 2.61
CA SER A 54 -5.36 2.89 3.09
C SER A 54 -5.59 1.39 3.11
N SER A 55 -5.17 0.67 2.07
CA SER A 55 -5.27 -0.78 1.99
C SER A 55 -4.44 -1.47 3.06
N LEU A 56 -3.21 -0.99 3.29
CA LEU A 56 -2.32 -1.49 4.34
C LEU A 56 -2.89 -1.25 5.73
N GLN A 57 -3.48 -0.08 5.96
CA GLN A 57 -4.14 0.22 7.22
C GLN A 57 -5.38 -0.65 7.43
N ALA A 58 -6.16 -0.92 6.39
CA ALA A 58 -7.28 -1.86 6.47
C ALA A 58 -6.82 -3.29 6.79
N LEU A 59 -5.70 -3.72 6.19
CA LEU A 59 -5.08 -5.01 6.49
C LEU A 59 -4.61 -5.07 7.96
N ALA A 60 -3.91 -4.02 8.43
CA ALA A 60 -3.47 -3.93 9.82
C ALA A 60 -4.65 -4.02 10.80
N ARG A 61 -5.76 -3.33 10.52
CA ARG A 61 -7.01 -3.43 11.31
C ARG A 61 -7.61 -4.83 11.30
N ALA A 62 -7.62 -5.49 10.14
CA ALA A 62 -8.13 -6.85 10.05
C ALA A 62 -7.31 -7.83 10.90
N GLN A 63 -5.98 -7.71 10.87
CA GLN A 63 -5.08 -8.52 11.67
C GLN A 63 -5.19 -8.21 13.16
N ALA A 64 -5.27 -6.92 13.54
CA ALA A 64 -5.55 -6.50 14.91
C ALA A 64 -6.89 -7.08 15.42
N GLY A 65 -7.91 -7.13 14.56
CA GLY A 65 -9.19 -7.76 14.85
C GLY A 65 -9.10 -9.25 15.14
N LEU A 66 -8.27 -9.99 14.42
CA LEU A 66 -8.02 -11.42 14.69
C LEU A 66 -7.34 -11.62 16.04
N ILE A 67 -6.28 -10.87 16.32
CA ILE A 67 -5.57 -10.91 17.61
C ILE A 67 -6.52 -10.56 18.75
N ARG A 68 -7.32 -9.51 18.59
CA ARG A 68 -8.35 -9.11 19.55
C ARG A 68 -9.34 -10.25 19.83
N SER A 69 -9.88 -10.88 18.80
CA SER A 69 -10.86 -11.94 18.93
C SER A 69 -10.34 -13.12 19.76
N GLU A 70 -9.08 -13.48 19.54
CA GLU A 70 -8.42 -14.55 20.34
C GLU A 70 -8.26 -14.16 21.80
N LEU A 71 -7.76 -12.95 22.07
CA LEU A 71 -7.54 -12.50 23.45
C LEU A 71 -8.87 -12.23 24.18
N ASP A 72 -9.88 -11.70 23.50
CA ASP A 72 -11.20 -11.46 24.09
C ASP A 72 -11.93 -12.75 24.48
N SER A 73 -11.54 -13.89 23.94
CA SER A 73 -12.11 -15.18 24.33
C SER A 73 -11.89 -15.48 25.83
N ALA A 74 -10.76 -15.04 26.37
CA ALA A 74 -10.46 -15.20 27.82
C ALA A 74 -11.35 -14.27 28.67
N PHE A 75 -11.63 -13.04 28.24
CA PHE A 75 -12.60 -12.18 28.92
C PHE A 75 -14.01 -12.78 28.91
N GLY A 76 -14.42 -13.37 27.77
CA GLY A 76 -15.70 -14.07 27.67
C GLY A 76 -15.82 -15.20 28.67
N ALA A 77 -14.79 -16.04 28.77
CA ALA A 77 -14.72 -17.13 29.74
C ALA A 77 -14.71 -16.60 31.19
N ALA A 78 -13.88 -15.60 31.48
CA ALA A 78 -13.78 -14.99 32.81
C ALA A 78 -15.11 -14.36 33.27
N ARG A 79 -15.84 -13.65 32.40
CA ARG A 79 -17.18 -13.11 32.69
C ARG A 79 -18.19 -14.20 33.02
N ASN A 80 -18.19 -15.29 32.23
CA ASN A 80 -19.08 -16.41 32.47
C ASN A 80 -18.78 -17.07 33.81
N MET A 81 -17.50 -17.28 34.14
CA MET A 81 -17.07 -17.75 35.44
C MET A 81 -17.49 -16.81 36.57
N ALA A 82 -17.23 -15.50 36.44
CA ALA A 82 -17.60 -14.51 37.45
C ALA A 82 -19.11 -14.53 37.75
N ARG A 83 -19.96 -14.54 36.75
CA ARG A 83 -21.41 -14.64 36.89
C ARG A 83 -21.84 -15.95 37.58
N ALA A 84 -21.25 -17.07 37.21
CA ALA A 84 -21.53 -18.35 37.84
C ALA A 84 -21.10 -18.33 39.35
N PHE A 85 -19.94 -17.74 39.64
CA PHE A 85 -19.42 -17.61 41.01
C PHE A 85 -20.28 -16.69 41.86
N GLU A 86 -20.80 -15.59 41.32
CA GLU A 86 -21.77 -14.72 42.00
C GLU A 86 -23.04 -15.49 42.38
N GLN A 87 -23.57 -16.33 41.50
CA GLN A 87 -24.74 -17.17 41.82
C GLN A 87 -24.45 -18.25 42.88
N ILE A 88 -23.28 -18.90 42.79
CA ILE A 88 -22.90 -19.94 43.76
C ILE A 88 -22.67 -19.33 45.16
N ALA A 89 -22.04 -18.17 45.22
CA ALA A 89 -21.66 -17.55 46.48
C ALA A 89 -22.70 -16.58 47.05
N THR A 90 -23.86 -16.40 46.37
CA THR A 90 -24.95 -15.59 46.91
C THR A 90 -25.49 -16.15 48.21
N ASN A 91 -26.02 -15.30 49.05
CA ASN A 91 -26.72 -15.69 50.29
C ASN A 91 -28.27 -15.72 50.09
N ASP A 92 -28.75 -15.54 48.86
CA ASP A 92 -30.17 -15.74 48.57
C ASP A 92 -30.55 -17.19 48.71
N THR A 93 -31.34 -17.50 49.72
CA THR A 93 -31.70 -18.86 50.13
C THR A 93 -32.42 -19.67 49.07
N ALA A 94 -33.02 -19.04 48.08
CA ALA A 94 -33.73 -19.74 47.02
C ALA A 94 -32.79 -20.41 46.02
N VAL A 95 -31.54 -19.93 45.86
CA VAL A 95 -30.56 -20.39 44.87
C VAL A 95 -29.18 -20.64 45.44
N ALA A 96 -28.95 -20.38 46.71
CA ALA A 96 -27.64 -20.46 47.35
C ALA A 96 -27.09 -21.90 47.41
N THR A 97 -25.85 -22.06 46.98
CA THR A 97 -25.11 -23.29 47.23
C THR A 97 -24.64 -23.30 48.69
N PRO A 98 -24.75 -24.45 49.39
CA PRO A 98 -24.22 -24.59 50.75
C PRO A 98 -22.72 -24.21 50.82
N PRO A 99 -22.29 -23.40 51.84
CA PRO A 99 -20.90 -22.93 51.93
C PRO A 99 -19.85 -24.03 51.74
N ALA A 100 -20.04 -25.18 52.36
CA ALA A 100 -19.10 -26.31 52.27
C ALA A 100 -18.89 -26.87 50.85
N LEU A 101 -19.82 -26.63 49.91
CA LEU A 101 -19.75 -27.12 48.55
C LEU A 101 -19.21 -26.05 47.55
N ARG A 102 -19.18 -24.78 47.94
CA ARG A 102 -18.84 -23.66 47.04
C ARG A 102 -17.46 -23.81 46.42
N ARG A 103 -16.42 -24.10 47.21
CA ARG A 103 -15.04 -24.29 46.74
C ARG A 103 -14.94 -25.38 45.68
N ALA A 104 -15.56 -26.55 45.94
CA ALA A 104 -15.53 -27.68 45.01
C ALA A 104 -16.26 -27.37 43.68
N GLN A 105 -17.35 -26.59 43.74
CA GLN A 105 -18.06 -26.18 42.53
C GLN A 105 -17.27 -25.17 41.71
N LEU A 106 -16.64 -24.16 42.35
CA LEU A 106 -15.77 -23.21 41.66
C LEU A 106 -14.58 -23.92 41.02
N ASP A 107 -13.90 -24.81 41.72
CA ASP A 107 -12.80 -25.61 41.19
C ASP A 107 -13.23 -26.46 40.00
N GLY A 108 -14.41 -27.07 40.06
CA GLY A 108 -14.98 -27.84 38.97
C GLY A 108 -15.22 -26.97 37.70
N ILE A 109 -15.73 -25.76 37.90
CA ILE A 109 -15.95 -24.78 36.79
C ILE A 109 -14.61 -24.32 36.23
N LEU A 110 -13.64 -23.91 37.07
CA LEU A 110 -12.31 -23.47 36.62
C LEU A 110 -11.64 -24.57 35.80
N LEU A 111 -11.59 -25.82 36.31
CA LEU A 111 -11.02 -26.94 35.57
C LEU A 111 -11.77 -27.25 34.30
N GLY A 112 -13.11 -27.21 34.31
CA GLY A 112 -13.95 -27.44 33.16
C GLY A 112 -13.69 -26.43 32.03
N VAL A 113 -13.61 -25.15 32.38
CA VAL A 113 -13.29 -24.07 31.44
C VAL A 113 -11.88 -24.24 30.88
N LEU A 114 -10.87 -24.52 31.70
CA LEU A 114 -9.50 -24.75 31.25
C LEU A 114 -9.42 -25.94 30.26
N LYS A 115 -10.15 -27.02 30.50
CA LYS A 115 -10.20 -28.18 29.61
C LYS A 115 -10.91 -27.86 28.30
N ALA A 116 -11.99 -27.07 28.33
CA ALA A 116 -12.74 -26.65 27.17
C ALA A 116 -11.97 -25.67 26.26
N HIS A 117 -10.99 -24.95 26.80
CA HIS A 117 -10.17 -23.97 26.10
C HIS A 117 -8.68 -24.37 26.05
N PRO A 118 -8.25 -25.17 25.07
CA PRO A 118 -6.87 -25.67 25.02
C PRO A 118 -5.80 -24.58 24.86
N ARG A 119 -6.17 -23.39 24.45
CA ARG A 119 -5.26 -22.24 24.29
C ARG A 119 -5.00 -21.50 25.59
N PHE A 120 -5.85 -21.68 26.62
CA PHE A 120 -5.62 -21.06 27.92
C PHE A 120 -4.48 -21.77 28.65
N ASN A 121 -3.59 -20.98 29.22
CA ASN A 121 -2.57 -21.45 30.15
C ASN A 121 -3.17 -21.72 31.52
N GLY A 122 -4.12 -20.90 31.94
CA GLY A 122 -4.78 -21.09 33.22
C GLY A 122 -6.15 -20.43 33.35
N THR A 123 -6.90 -20.88 34.35
CA THR A 123 -8.13 -20.27 34.85
C THR A 123 -8.06 -20.15 36.35
N TYR A 124 -8.54 -19.03 36.88
CA TYR A 124 -8.36 -18.77 38.32
C TYR A 124 -9.52 -17.99 38.94
N SER A 125 -9.53 -18.07 40.28
CA SER A 125 -10.36 -17.19 41.08
C SER A 125 -9.65 -16.90 42.43
N ALA A 126 -9.64 -15.61 42.79
CA ALA A 126 -9.09 -15.15 44.07
C ALA A 126 -10.17 -14.38 44.81
N TRP A 127 -10.36 -14.71 46.11
CA TRP A 127 -11.43 -14.14 46.92
C TRP A 127 -10.90 -13.31 48.07
N GLU A 128 -11.70 -12.34 48.53
CA GLU A 128 -11.46 -11.62 49.77
C GLU A 128 -11.46 -12.61 50.98
N PRO A 129 -10.82 -12.27 52.12
CA PRO A 129 -10.89 -13.09 53.29
C PRO A 129 -12.33 -13.42 53.68
N ASP A 130 -12.61 -14.72 53.87
CA ASP A 130 -13.96 -15.26 54.15
C ASP A 130 -15.04 -14.86 53.11
N GLY A 131 -14.60 -14.38 51.95
CA GLY A 131 -15.49 -13.78 50.93
C GLY A 131 -16.34 -14.76 50.15
N LEU A 132 -15.90 -16.03 50.04
CA LEU A 132 -16.59 -17.07 49.29
C LEU A 132 -17.61 -17.84 50.16
N ASP A 133 -17.16 -18.36 51.30
CA ASP A 133 -17.92 -19.32 52.08
C ASP A 133 -17.84 -19.10 53.62
N GLY A 134 -16.94 -18.22 54.10
CA GLY A 134 -16.69 -18.00 55.51
C GLY A 134 -15.94 -19.10 56.20
N LEU A 135 -15.25 -19.99 55.43
CA LEU A 135 -14.59 -21.19 55.93
C LEU A 135 -13.07 -21.17 55.73
N ASP A 136 -12.45 -19.98 55.67
CA ASP A 136 -11.01 -19.85 55.40
C ASP A 136 -10.18 -20.53 56.51
N ALA A 137 -10.56 -20.35 57.78
CA ALA A 137 -9.85 -20.99 58.90
C ALA A 137 -9.85 -22.52 58.80
N GLU A 138 -10.98 -23.13 58.40
CA GLU A 138 -11.09 -24.56 58.20
C GLU A 138 -10.27 -25.03 56.98
N ALA A 139 -10.24 -24.24 55.89
CA ALA A 139 -9.47 -24.54 54.70
C ALA A 139 -7.96 -24.47 54.99
N ALA A 140 -7.50 -23.52 55.79
CA ALA A 140 -6.11 -23.39 56.22
C ALA A 140 -5.68 -24.63 57.01
N ALA A 141 -6.50 -25.04 57.99
CA ALA A 141 -6.23 -26.23 58.82
C ALA A 141 -6.21 -27.53 57.96
N GLY A 142 -7.04 -27.61 56.93
CA GLY A 142 -7.14 -28.76 56.04
C GLY A 142 -6.10 -28.82 54.91
N HIS A 143 -5.22 -27.81 54.77
CA HIS A 143 -4.22 -27.70 53.67
C HIS A 143 -4.82 -27.95 52.30
N ARG A 144 -5.99 -27.36 52.00
CA ARG A 144 -6.69 -27.59 50.73
C ARG A 144 -5.88 -27.05 49.53
N ALA A 145 -5.85 -27.81 48.47
CA ALA A 145 -5.27 -27.33 47.20
C ALA A 145 -5.96 -26.03 46.75
N GLY A 146 -5.21 -25.10 46.16
CA GLY A 146 -5.73 -23.81 45.72
C GLY A 146 -5.99 -22.82 46.89
N THR A 147 -5.42 -23.04 48.07
CA THR A 147 -5.45 -22.12 49.22
C THR A 147 -4.03 -21.78 49.66
N ASP A 148 -3.84 -20.60 50.20
CA ASP A 148 -2.59 -20.23 50.90
C ASP A 148 -2.67 -20.54 52.42
N ALA A 149 -1.67 -20.09 53.17
CA ALA A 149 -1.62 -20.28 54.63
C ALA A 149 -2.79 -19.58 55.36
N SER A 150 -3.44 -18.59 54.80
CA SER A 150 -4.63 -17.93 55.34
C SER A 150 -5.92 -18.71 55.10
N GLY A 151 -5.91 -19.71 54.25
CA GLY A 151 -7.06 -20.51 53.86
C GLY A 151 -7.98 -19.83 52.83
N ARG A 152 -7.63 -18.63 52.33
CA ARG A 152 -8.42 -17.95 51.30
C ARG A 152 -8.54 -18.83 50.07
N PHE A 153 -9.67 -18.73 49.36
CA PHE A 153 -9.85 -19.40 48.08
C PHE A 153 -9.08 -18.64 47.02
N LEU A 154 -7.95 -19.21 46.57
CA LEU A 154 -6.98 -18.64 45.64
C LEU A 154 -6.67 -19.67 44.56
N SER A 155 -7.68 -20.35 44.06
CA SER A 155 -7.52 -21.48 43.15
C SER A 155 -7.05 -21.06 41.77
N TYR A 156 -5.95 -21.65 41.35
CA TYR A 156 -5.37 -21.44 40.02
C TYR A 156 -5.11 -22.80 39.35
N TRP A 157 -5.98 -23.14 38.40
CA TRP A 157 -5.83 -24.28 37.52
C TRP A 157 -4.96 -23.92 36.36
N THR A 158 -3.85 -24.59 36.17
CA THR A 158 -2.84 -24.23 35.16
C THR A 158 -2.55 -25.41 34.27
N ARG A 159 -2.10 -25.08 33.05
CA ARG A 159 -1.60 -26.04 32.04
C ARG A 159 -0.15 -25.70 31.76
N ASP A 160 0.75 -26.65 31.92
CA ASP A 160 2.15 -26.48 31.55
C ASP A 160 2.38 -26.69 30.03
N SER A 161 3.62 -26.49 29.61
CA SER A 161 4.01 -26.64 28.17
C SER A 161 3.89 -28.08 27.64
N SER A 162 3.76 -29.10 28.51
CA SER A 162 3.50 -30.49 28.14
C SER A 162 2.00 -30.81 28.04
N GLY A 163 1.13 -29.88 28.47
CA GLY A 163 -0.32 -30.08 28.54
C GLY A 163 -0.81 -30.63 29.87
N HIS A 164 0.08 -30.88 30.85
CA HIS A 164 -0.31 -31.35 32.17
C HIS A 164 -1.06 -30.25 32.94
N ILE A 165 -2.21 -30.63 33.53
CA ILE A 165 -3.08 -29.72 34.28
C ILE A 165 -2.90 -29.99 35.76
N ALA A 166 -2.64 -28.91 36.53
CA ALA A 166 -2.54 -28.96 37.96
C ALA A 166 -3.15 -27.73 38.64
N VAL A 167 -3.50 -27.82 39.90
CA VAL A 167 -3.97 -26.69 40.69
C VAL A 167 -2.86 -26.23 41.63
N GLN A 168 -2.73 -24.90 41.76
CA GLN A 168 -1.82 -24.24 42.72
C GLN A 168 -2.53 -23.03 43.33
N PRO A 169 -2.10 -22.54 44.50
CA PRO A 169 -2.61 -21.27 45.02
C PRO A 169 -2.05 -20.10 44.20
N LEU A 170 -2.89 -19.08 44.02
CA LEU A 170 -2.43 -17.78 43.48
C LEU A 170 -1.53 -17.09 44.52
N VAL A 171 -0.51 -16.44 44.04
CA VAL A 171 0.46 -15.69 44.83
C VAL A 171 0.50 -14.23 44.42
N GLU A 172 1.09 -13.38 45.24
CA GLU A 172 1.32 -11.94 44.96
C GLU A 172 0.05 -11.13 44.67
N TYR A 173 -1.15 -11.64 44.95
CA TYR A 173 -2.44 -11.02 44.64
C TYR A 173 -2.66 -9.65 45.33
N ASP A 174 -2.06 -9.42 46.49
CA ASP A 174 -2.13 -8.17 47.28
C ASP A 174 -0.83 -7.34 47.21
N SER A 175 0.17 -7.81 46.47
CA SER A 175 1.48 -7.16 46.37
C SER A 175 1.43 -5.93 45.48
N ARG A 176 1.90 -4.78 46.01
CA ARG A 176 2.10 -3.53 45.27
C ARG A 176 3.52 -3.37 44.72
N GLU A 177 4.38 -4.35 44.98
CA GLU A 177 5.74 -4.38 44.44
C GLU A 177 5.71 -4.51 42.94
N ARG A 178 6.81 -4.12 42.29
CA ARG A 178 6.97 -4.23 40.82
C ARG A 178 7.90 -5.38 40.47
N HIS A 179 7.55 -6.06 39.40
CA HIS A 179 8.48 -6.92 38.70
C HIS A 179 9.60 -6.08 38.01
N PRO A 180 10.72 -6.70 37.58
CA PRO A 180 11.80 -6.00 36.92
C PRO A 180 11.37 -5.23 35.66
N ASN A 181 10.31 -5.65 34.99
CA ASN A 181 9.72 -4.95 33.82
C ASN A 181 8.76 -3.80 34.20
N GLY A 182 8.62 -3.49 35.47
CA GLY A 182 7.80 -2.39 35.99
C GLY A 182 6.33 -2.75 36.28
N VAL A 183 5.86 -3.91 35.86
CA VAL A 183 4.47 -4.38 36.14
C VAL A 183 4.26 -4.62 37.62
N ILE A 184 3.16 -4.11 38.19
CA ILE A 184 2.80 -4.35 39.59
C ILE A 184 2.34 -5.80 39.75
N LYS A 185 2.93 -6.53 40.67
CA LYS A 185 2.73 -7.96 40.88
C LYS A 185 1.27 -8.34 41.06
N GLY A 186 0.54 -7.67 41.94
CA GLY A 186 -0.86 -7.93 42.25
C GLY A 186 -1.88 -7.12 41.41
N ALA A 187 -1.47 -6.40 40.38
CA ALA A 187 -2.37 -5.50 39.67
C ALA A 187 -3.58 -6.20 39.01
N TRP A 188 -3.46 -7.49 38.71
CA TRP A 188 -4.54 -8.32 38.17
C TRP A 188 -5.70 -8.52 39.18
N TYR A 189 -5.43 -8.41 40.49
CA TYR A 189 -6.40 -8.46 41.58
C TYR A 189 -6.75 -7.06 42.10
N LEU A 190 -5.70 -6.26 42.40
CA LEU A 190 -5.85 -4.94 43.00
C LEU A 190 -6.56 -3.94 42.08
N GLY A 191 -6.40 -4.07 40.77
CA GLY A 191 -7.07 -3.23 39.78
C GLY A 191 -8.60 -3.39 39.84
N PRO A 192 -9.15 -4.58 39.59
CA PRO A 192 -10.57 -4.88 39.76
C PRO A 192 -11.12 -4.57 41.13
N GLN A 193 -10.35 -4.82 42.22
CA GLN A 193 -10.73 -4.46 43.56
C GLN A 193 -10.94 -2.96 43.74
N ALA A 194 -10.05 -2.14 43.17
CA ALA A 194 -10.07 -0.70 43.38
C ALA A 194 -11.15 0.00 42.55
N ASN A 195 -11.44 -0.46 41.34
CA ASN A 195 -12.28 0.24 40.36
C ASN A 195 -13.56 -0.52 39.95
N GLY A 196 -13.69 -1.79 40.34
CA GLY A 196 -14.83 -2.64 40.00
C GLY A 196 -14.92 -2.93 38.47
N GLN A 197 -13.84 -2.78 37.75
CA GLN A 197 -13.80 -2.99 36.27
C GLN A 197 -12.91 -4.18 35.93
N GLU A 198 -13.13 -4.72 34.75
CA GLU A 198 -12.22 -5.70 34.14
C GLU A 198 -10.83 -5.13 33.97
N SER A 199 -9.82 -5.97 34.07
CA SER A 199 -8.45 -5.59 33.80
C SER A 199 -7.75 -6.59 32.90
N ILE A 200 -6.81 -6.10 32.11
CA ILE A 200 -5.82 -6.88 31.39
C ILE A 200 -4.44 -6.48 31.87
N LEU A 201 -3.62 -7.45 32.12
CA LEU A 201 -2.24 -7.24 32.53
C LEU A 201 -1.33 -8.16 31.70
N GLY A 202 -0.27 -7.62 31.16
CA GLY A 202 0.75 -8.38 30.41
C GLY A 202 1.77 -7.44 29.77
N PRO A 203 3.00 -7.92 29.61
CA PRO A 203 3.54 -9.22 30.05
C PRO A 203 3.76 -9.32 31.56
N LEU A 204 3.07 -10.25 32.21
CA LEU A 204 3.18 -10.50 33.64
C LEU A 204 4.12 -11.69 33.89
N PRO A 205 5.29 -11.50 34.53
CA PRO A 205 6.09 -12.62 35.01
C PRO A 205 5.33 -13.37 36.10
N TYR A 206 5.18 -14.67 35.95
CA TYR A 206 4.46 -15.47 36.94
C TYR A 206 5.05 -16.89 37.07
N ILE A 207 4.80 -17.56 38.21
CA ILE A 207 5.24 -18.94 38.43
C ILE A 207 4.09 -19.90 38.17
N VAL A 208 4.24 -20.70 37.11
CA VAL A 208 3.28 -21.75 36.75
C VAL A 208 3.93 -23.10 36.92
N GLN A 209 3.40 -23.92 37.84
CA GLN A 209 3.94 -25.26 38.16
C GLN A 209 5.47 -25.25 38.38
N GLY A 210 5.96 -24.26 39.12
CA GLY A 210 7.38 -24.11 39.47
C GLY A 210 8.26 -23.49 38.36
N LYS A 211 7.71 -23.13 37.19
CA LYS A 211 8.43 -22.48 36.12
C LYS A 211 8.03 -21.02 35.96
N SER A 212 9.00 -20.15 35.73
CA SER A 212 8.74 -18.75 35.41
C SER A 212 8.31 -18.63 33.95
N VAL A 213 7.17 -18.01 33.72
CA VAL A 213 6.60 -17.73 32.41
C VAL A 213 6.09 -16.29 32.31
N TYR A 214 5.93 -15.75 31.12
CA TYR A 214 5.20 -14.51 30.92
C TYR A 214 3.74 -14.83 30.55
N LEU A 215 2.79 -14.16 31.22
CA LEU A 215 1.36 -14.32 31.01
C LEU A 215 0.73 -13.02 30.48
N ALA A 216 -0.32 -13.17 29.71
CA ALA A 216 -1.37 -12.16 29.54
C ALA A 216 -2.58 -12.63 30.36
N THR A 217 -2.93 -11.88 31.42
CA THR A 217 -4.02 -12.23 32.30
C THR A 217 -5.20 -11.29 32.19
N MET A 218 -6.39 -11.86 32.07
CA MET A 218 -7.68 -11.19 32.01
C MET A 218 -8.47 -11.46 33.27
N SER A 219 -8.72 -10.39 34.02
CA SER A 219 -9.44 -10.48 35.31
C SER A 219 -10.78 -9.78 35.25
N VAL A 220 -11.80 -10.42 35.77
CA VAL A 220 -13.16 -9.87 35.89
C VAL A 220 -13.56 -9.87 37.36
N PRO A 221 -14.03 -8.74 37.92
CA PRO A 221 -14.45 -8.68 39.30
C PRO A 221 -15.70 -9.55 39.55
N VAL A 222 -15.71 -10.22 40.68
CA VAL A 222 -16.86 -10.93 41.25
C VAL A 222 -17.48 -10.04 42.33
N SER A 223 -18.74 -9.66 42.16
CA SER A 223 -19.43 -8.74 43.07
C SER A 223 -20.74 -9.33 43.58
N ILE A 224 -20.93 -9.35 44.89
CA ILE A 224 -22.16 -9.82 45.51
C ILE A 224 -22.78 -8.69 46.32
N GLY A 225 -24.03 -8.38 46.02
CA GLY A 225 -24.73 -7.27 46.66
C GLY A 225 -24.03 -5.91 46.43
N GLY A 226 -23.40 -5.72 45.25
CA GLY A 226 -22.68 -4.49 44.93
C GLY A 226 -21.31 -4.33 45.59
N ARG A 227 -20.82 -5.36 46.32
CA ARG A 227 -19.51 -5.34 46.96
C ARG A 227 -18.57 -6.30 46.25
N PHE A 228 -17.34 -5.85 45.99
CA PHE A 228 -16.27 -6.70 45.51
C PHE A 228 -16.04 -7.86 46.47
N ARG A 229 -15.97 -9.07 45.98
CA ARG A 229 -15.69 -10.30 46.73
C ARG A 229 -14.49 -11.06 46.23
N GLY A 230 -14.08 -10.80 45.00
CA GLY A 230 -12.95 -11.46 44.38
C GLY A 230 -12.87 -11.21 42.87
N VAL A 231 -12.11 -12.02 42.20
CA VAL A 231 -11.97 -12.01 40.74
C VAL A 231 -12.12 -13.42 40.18
N ALA A 232 -12.58 -13.51 38.96
CA ALA A 232 -12.42 -14.67 38.07
C ALA A 232 -11.55 -14.27 36.88
N GLY A 233 -10.66 -15.15 36.44
CA GLY A 233 -9.78 -14.82 35.34
C GLY A 233 -9.34 -16.01 34.52
N ALA A 234 -8.75 -15.69 33.36
CA ALA A 234 -8.12 -16.63 32.45
C ALA A 234 -6.86 -16.03 31.87
N ASP A 235 -5.88 -16.89 31.59
CA ASP A 235 -4.55 -16.50 31.17
C ASP A 235 -4.20 -17.15 29.82
N PHE A 236 -3.44 -16.39 29.04
CA PHE A 236 -2.62 -16.92 27.92
C PHE A 236 -1.14 -16.91 28.31
N ASP A 237 -0.43 -17.97 27.99
CA ASP A 237 1.03 -17.94 27.90
C ASP A 237 1.42 -17.06 26.71
N LEU A 238 2.37 -16.15 26.90
CA LEU A 238 2.82 -15.29 25.81
C LEU A 238 3.52 -16.05 24.67
N ALA A 239 3.96 -17.27 24.89
CA ALA A 239 4.42 -18.14 23.81
C ALA A 239 3.30 -18.42 22.78
N PHE A 240 2.04 -18.51 23.22
CA PHE A 240 0.89 -18.60 22.31
C PHE A 240 0.66 -17.26 21.56
N VAL A 241 0.73 -16.14 22.27
CA VAL A 241 0.54 -14.81 21.67
C VAL A 241 1.66 -14.50 20.68
N GLN A 242 2.89 -14.94 20.97
CA GLN A 242 4.04 -14.85 20.06
C GLN A 242 3.78 -15.63 18.75
N LYS A 243 3.32 -16.88 18.84
CA LYS A 243 2.96 -17.66 17.64
C LYS A 243 1.85 -16.99 16.82
N LEU A 244 0.90 -16.34 17.47
CA LEU A 244 -0.15 -15.59 16.78
C LEU A 244 0.45 -14.41 16.02
N ALA A 245 1.38 -13.65 16.59
CA ALA A 245 2.09 -12.58 15.90
C ALA A 245 2.91 -13.10 14.71
N GLU A 246 3.60 -14.22 14.86
CA GLU A 246 4.36 -14.89 13.79
C GLU A 246 3.45 -15.36 12.63
N GLN A 247 2.27 -15.90 12.93
CA GLN A 247 1.29 -16.30 11.91
C GLN A 247 0.76 -15.10 11.13
N VAL A 248 0.49 -14.00 11.82
CA VAL A 248 0.06 -12.76 11.20
C VAL A 248 1.16 -12.21 10.29
N ASP A 249 2.40 -12.16 10.76
CA ASP A 249 3.56 -11.71 9.98
C ASP A 249 3.74 -12.54 8.71
N ALA A 250 3.70 -13.87 8.81
CA ALA A 250 3.81 -14.77 7.65
C ALA A 250 2.71 -14.52 6.60
N SER A 251 1.54 -14.05 7.01
CA SER A 251 0.40 -13.74 6.12
C SER A 251 0.49 -12.35 5.50
N VAL A 252 1.21 -11.43 6.14
CA VAL A 252 1.35 -10.03 5.73
C VAL A 252 2.65 -9.86 4.93
N PHE A 253 2.57 -9.27 3.74
CA PHE A 253 3.72 -9.01 2.88
C PHE A 253 4.64 -10.22 2.62
N LYS A 254 4.11 -11.43 2.70
CA LYS A 254 4.88 -12.68 2.51
C LYS A 254 6.04 -12.82 3.51
N GLY A 255 5.85 -12.34 4.73
CA GLY A 255 6.86 -12.35 5.79
C GLY A 255 8.01 -11.35 5.59
N GLN A 256 7.79 -10.29 4.80
CA GLN A 256 8.78 -9.22 4.61
C GLN A 256 8.54 -8.01 5.53
N GLY A 257 7.61 -8.14 6.46
CA GLY A 257 7.35 -7.20 7.52
C GLY A 257 7.74 -7.72 8.88
N SER A 258 7.26 -7.08 9.93
CA SER A 258 7.24 -7.62 11.29
C SER A 258 5.96 -7.20 12.01
N VAL A 259 5.55 -8.01 12.97
CA VAL A 259 4.35 -7.78 13.77
C VAL A 259 4.71 -7.84 15.25
N ALA A 260 4.41 -6.77 15.97
CA ALA A 260 4.54 -6.74 17.41
C ALA A 260 3.21 -6.40 18.08
N ILE A 261 3.00 -6.94 19.27
CA ILE A 261 1.89 -6.58 20.15
C ILE A 261 2.50 -5.85 21.34
N VAL A 262 2.00 -4.66 21.62
CA VAL A 262 2.52 -3.77 22.66
C VAL A 262 1.40 -3.47 23.66
N SER A 263 1.69 -3.64 24.95
CA SER A 263 0.77 -3.29 26.03
C SER A 263 0.62 -1.78 26.19
N ASN A 264 -0.40 -1.34 26.89
CA ASN A 264 -0.64 0.08 27.20
C ASN A 264 0.55 0.75 27.91
N ASP A 265 1.33 -0.03 28.67
CA ASP A 265 2.54 0.44 29.36
C ASP A 265 3.77 0.53 28.45
N GLY A 266 3.66 0.13 27.19
CA GLY A 266 4.76 0.13 26.23
C GLY A 266 5.70 -1.06 26.35
N LEU A 267 5.20 -2.19 26.89
CA LEU A 267 5.96 -3.43 26.96
C LEU A 267 5.61 -4.34 25.78
N VAL A 268 6.60 -5.05 25.28
CA VAL A 268 6.43 -6.03 24.20
C VAL A 268 5.75 -7.27 24.76
N VAL A 269 4.57 -7.57 24.24
CA VAL A 269 3.80 -8.79 24.54
C VAL A 269 4.17 -9.91 23.57
N ALA A 270 4.40 -9.55 22.31
CA ALA A 270 4.90 -10.44 21.26
C ALA A 270 5.65 -9.61 20.20
N ALA A 271 6.64 -10.21 19.54
CA ALA A 271 7.34 -9.62 18.39
C ALA A 271 7.84 -10.72 17.46
N SER A 272 7.32 -10.78 16.24
CA SER A 272 7.55 -11.88 15.30
C SER A 272 9.01 -12.08 14.95
N ASP A 273 9.76 -10.99 14.77
CA ASP A 273 11.16 -10.97 14.39
C ASP A 273 12.13 -10.87 15.59
N GLN A 274 11.64 -10.46 16.77
CA GLN A 274 12.44 -10.22 17.97
C GLN A 274 11.80 -10.78 19.24
N PRO A 275 11.57 -12.10 19.35
CA PRO A 275 10.91 -12.72 20.51
C PRO A 275 11.64 -12.48 21.83
N GLY A 276 12.95 -12.21 21.79
CA GLY A 276 13.74 -11.88 22.99
C GLY A 276 13.37 -10.56 23.66
N LEU A 277 12.54 -9.73 23.01
CA LEU A 277 12.04 -8.46 23.59
C LEU A 277 10.79 -8.64 24.46
N ILE A 278 10.16 -9.82 24.51
CA ILE A 278 8.97 -10.06 25.34
C ILE A 278 9.27 -9.67 26.78
N GLY A 279 8.41 -8.86 27.36
CA GLY A 279 8.58 -8.33 28.72
C GLY A 279 9.43 -7.07 28.83
N SER A 280 10.08 -6.64 27.75
CA SER A 280 10.91 -5.43 27.69
C SER A 280 10.16 -4.27 27.03
N SER A 281 10.73 -3.05 27.12
CA SER A 281 10.22 -1.89 26.41
C SER A 281 10.25 -2.11 24.90
N PHE A 282 9.23 -1.61 24.20
CA PHE A 282 9.17 -1.65 22.73
C PHE A 282 10.08 -0.62 22.03
N ARG A 283 10.87 0.15 22.80
CA ARG A 283 11.80 1.15 22.26
C ARG A 283 12.72 0.62 21.15
N PRO A 284 13.28 -0.60 21.22
CA PRO A 284 14.10 -1.14 20.13
C PRO A 284 13.36 -1.29 18.80
N LEU A 285 12.04 -1.46 18.82
CA LEU A 285 11.20 -1.64 17.63
C LEU A 285 10.90 -0.30 16.92
N VAL A 286 10.94 0.82 17.64
CA VAL A 286 10.50 2.12 17.12
C VAL A 286 11.61 3.20 17.14
N GLY A 287 12.69 2.97 17.85
CA GLY A 287 13.87 3.84 17.88
C GLY A 287 13.62 5.18 18.56
N LYS A 288 14.00 6.28 17.91
CA LYS A 288 13.97 7.65 18.48
C LYS A 288 12.56 8.18 18.75
N ASP A 289 11.56 7.68 18.05
CA ASP A 289 10.17 8.16 18.15
C ASP A 289 9.36 7.48 19.26
N HIS A 290 10.03 6.68 20.11
CA HIS A 290 9.43 5.90 21.18
C HIS A 290 8.41 6.66 22.03
N ASP A 291 8.70 7.89 22.44
CA ASP A 291 7.82 8.62 23.36
C ASP A 291 6.54 9.12 22.67
N ILE A 292 6.63 9.43 21.36
CA ILE A 292 5.50 9.76 20.51
C ILE A 292 4.66 8.51 20.28
N ASP A 293 5.30 7.42 19.89
CA ASP A 293 4.65 6.14 19.61
C ASP A 293 4.00 5.57 20.87
N LEU A 294 4.62 5.72 22.06
CA LEU A 294 4.03 5.34 23.35
C LEU A 294 2.74 6.14 23.62
N THR A 295 2.71 7.41 23.26
CA THR A 295 1.49 8.22 23.41
C THR A 295 0.38 7.70 22.49
N VAL A 296 0.71 7.32 21.25
CA VAL A 296 -0.24 6.70 20.31
C VAL A 296 -0.82 5.40 20.87
N VAL A 297 0.03 4.55 21.43
CA VAL A 297 -0.39 3.27 22.08
C VAL A 297 -1.32 3.54 23.26
N ARG A 298 -0.95 4.45 24.16
CA ARG A 298 -1.74 4.80 25.36
C ARG A 298 -3.09 5.40 25.04
N ASP A 299 -3.14 6.27 24.04
CA ASP A 299 -4.38 6.90 23.59
C ASP A 299 -5.28 5.94 22.80
N GLY A 300 -4.80 4.77 22.42
CA GLY A 300 -5.54 3.80 21.61
C GLY A 300 -5.92 4.36 20.24
N ARG A 301 -5.00 5.06 19.59
CA ARG A 301 -5.22 5.67 18.28
C ARG A 301 -4.61 4.84 17.17
N SER A 302 -5.35 4.69 16.07
CA SER A 302 -4.79 4.20 14.82
C SER A 302 -3.85 5.26 14.26
N HIS A 303 -2.62 4.88 13.94
CA HIS A 303 -1.59 5.79 13.44
C HIS A 303 -0.71 5.12 12.39
N VAL A 304 -0.37 5.87 11.34
CA VAL A 304 0.54 5.41 10.29
C VAL A 304 1.63 6.44 10.10
N VAL A 305 2.86 6.03 10.26
CA VAL A 305 4.03 6.90 10.13
C VAL A 305 5.12 6.23 9.29
N LEU A 306 5.76 7.02 8.44
CA LEU A 306 7.01 6.63 7.78
C LEU A 306 8.17 7.10 8.64
N ASP A 307 8.98 6.18 9.12
CA ASP A 307 10.26 6.48 9.73
C ASP A 307 11.30 6.72 8.61
N GLU A 308 11.56 7.97 8.33
CA GLU A 308 12.51 8.38 7.28
C GLU A 308 13.94 7.88 7.53
N THR A 309 14.29 7.58 8.79
CA THR A 309 15.64 7.12 9.15
C THR A 309 15.86 5.65 8.78
N SER A 310 14.85 4.83 9.02
CA SER A 310 14.91 3.39 8.73
C SER A 310 14.24 3.00 7.41
N GLY A 311 13.45 3.90 6.80
CA GLY A 311 12.65 3.62 5.62
C GLY A 311 11.50 2.63 5.91
N LEU A 312 11.08 2.52 7.18
CA LEU A 312 10.01 1.62 7.60
C LEU A 312 8.68 2.37 7.71
N LEU A 313 7.64 1.80 7.13
CA LEU A 313 6.25 2.19 7.42
C LEU A 313 5.80 1.46 8.68
N LYS A 314 5.34 2.21 9.68
CA LYS A 314 4.83 1.72 10.97
C LYS A 314 3.33 1.95 11.02
N PHE A 315 2.57 0.89 11.30
CA PHE A 315 1.12 0.91 11.46
C PHE A 315 0.78 0.53 12.89
N PHE A 316 0.24 1.48 13.65
CA PHE A 316 -0.29 1.25 14.98
C PHE A 316 -1.79 1.08 14.88
N GLU A 317 -2.30 -0.10 15.24
CA GLU A 317 -3.73 -0.35 15.32
C GLU A 317 -4.11 -0.76 16.75
N PRO A 318 -5.00 -0.02 17.41
CA PRO A 318 -5.37 -0.32 18.78
C PRO A 318 -6.26 -1.55 18.86
N ILE A 319 -6.05 -2.35 19.87
CA ILE A 319 -6.93 -3.43 20.27
C ILE A 319 -7.47 -3.14 21.67
N THR A 320 -8.76 -2.80 21.74
CA THR A 320 -9.47 -2.69 23.01
C THR A 320 -9.94 -4.06 23.42
N LEU A 321 -9.44 -4.55 24.54
CA LEU A 321 -9.71 -5.90 25.05
C LEU A 321 -10.71 -5.80 26.20
N GLY A 322 -11.77 -6.61 26.15
CA GLY A 322 -12.85 -6.55 27.10
C GLY A 322 -13.50 -5.16 27.19
N TYR A 323 -13.90 -4.78 28.39
CA TYR A 323 -14.38 -3.43 28.74
C TYR A 323 -13.30 -2.60 29.45
N THR A 324 -12.03 -2.94 29.21
CA THR A 324 -10.89 -2.23 29.80
C THR A 324 -10.69 -0.86 29.16
N LYS A 325 -10.11 0.08 29.91
CA LYS A 325 -9.71 1.41 29.40
C LYS A 325 -8.23 1.47 29.01
N THR A 326 -7.56 0.32 28.96
CA THR A 326 -6.13 0.19 28.69
C THR A 326 -5.94 -0.56 27.37
N PRO A 327 -6.05 0.12 26.22
CA PRO A 327 -5.89 -0.52 24.92
C PRO A 327 -4.44 -1.02 24.77
N TRP A 328 -4.29 -2.17 24.16
CA TRP A 328 -3.02 -2.60 23.60
C TRP A 328 -2.94 -2.12 22.14
N SER A 329 -1.79 -2.28 21.51
CA SER A 329 -1.62 -1.93 20.09
C SER A 329 -0.93 -3.04 19.33
N VAL A 330 -1.39 -3.30 18.13
CA VAL A 330 -0.65 -4.10 17.15
C VAL A 330 0.18 -3.13 16.33
N LEU A 331 1.49 -3.30 16.35
CA LEU A 331 2.46 -2.60 15.54
C LEU A 331 2.84 -3.50 14.37
N ILE A 332 2.51 -3.09 13.15
CA ILE A 332 3.00 -3.73 11.94
C ILE A 332 4.02 -2.80 11.31
N THR A 333 5.21 -3.33 11.03
CA THR A 333 6.26 -2.60 10.33
C THR A 333 6.56 -3.28 9.00
N VAL A 334 6.76 -2.48 7.97
CA VAL A 334 7.11 -2.98 6.64
C VAL A 334 8.05 -2.01 5.93
N PRO A 335 9.10 -2.47 5.24
CA PRO A 335 9.92 -1.59 4.41
C PRO A 335 9.06 -0.86 3.37
N GLN A 336 9.25 0.44 3.21
CA GLN A 336 8.50 1.24 2.22
C GLN A 336 8.63 0.66 0.81
N THR A 337 9.82 0.15 0.47
CA THR A 337 10.09 -0.50 -0.83
C THR A 337 9.22 -1.72 -1.08
N VAL A 338 8.93 -2.51 -0.03
CA VAL A 338 8.04 -3.68 -0.10
C VAL A 338 6.59 -3.24 -0.21
N ALA A 339 6.20 -2.30 0.64
CA ALA A 339 4.84 -1.75 0.67
C ALA A 339 4.45 -1.10 -0.65
N MET A 340 5.40 -0.44 -1.32
CA MET A 340 5.18 0.30 -2.56
C MET A 340 5.59 -0.48 -3.83
N ALA A 341 5.99 -1.75 -3.71
CA ALA A 341 6.52 -2.54 -4.83
C ALA A 341 5.53 -2.65 -6.01
N GLU A 342 4.25 -2.87 -5.74
CA GLU A 342 3.22 -2.94 -6.78
C GLU A 342 2.99 -1.58 -7.44
N ALA A 343 2.96 -0.50 -6.66
CA ALA A 343 2.85 0.86 -7.18
C ALA A 343 4.07 1.24 -8.03
N ALA A 344 5.28 0.87 -7.59
CA ALA A 344 6.50 1.10 -8.33
C ALA A 344 6.55 0.30 -9.65
N SER A 345 6.09 -0.95 -9.65
CA SER A 345 6.03 -1.79 -10.85
C SER A 345 5.05 -1.22 -11.88
N LEU A 346 3.90 -0.71 -11.42
CA LEU A 346 2.92 -0.06 -12.29
C LEU A 346 3.47 1.26 -12.87
N ALA A 347 4.14 2.06 -12.05
CA ALA A 347 4.79 3.29 -12.50
C ALA A 347 5.87 3.00 -13.56
N ALA A 348 6.68 1.96 -13.38
CA ALA A 348 7.69 1.52 -14.34
C ALA A 348 7.07 1.05 -15.66
N ALA A 349 5.98 0.28 -15.62
CA ALA A 349 5.26 -0.18 -16.81
C ALA A 349 4.63 0.98 -17.60
N LEU A 350 4.14 2.01 -16.91
CA LEU A 350 3.63 3.22 -17.55
C LEU A 350 4.75 4.02 -18.24
N HIS A 351 5.93 4.08 -17.61
CA HIS A 351 7.10 4.78 -18.18
C HIS A 351 7.64 4.09 -19.45
N GLU A 352 7.69 2.77 -19.47
CA GLU A 352 8.11 1.98 -20.63
C GLU A 352 7.18 2.19 -21.84
N ARG A 353 5.87 2.22 -21.59
CA ARG A 353 4.87 2.52 -22.62
C ARG A 353 5.03 3.93 -23.20
N ALA A 354 5.23 4.93 -22.38
CA ALA A 354 5.42 6.31 -22.81
C ALA A 354 6.65 6.47 -23.73
N GLY A 355 7.74 5.77 -23.45
CA GLY A 355 8.92 5.74 -24.32
C GLY A 355 8.66 5.17 -25.72
N HIS A 356 7.84 4.13 -25.84
CA HIS A 356 7.45 3.52 -27.12
C HIS A 356 6.58 4.47 -27.96
N ASP A 357 5.67 5.21 -27.33
CA ASP A 357 4.78 6.14 -28.02
C ASP A 357 5.54 7.31 -28.66
N VAL A 358 6.55 7.86 -27.99
CA VAL A 358 7.41 8.92 -28.53
C VAL A 358 8.22 8.42 -29.73
N LEU A 359 8.75 7.19 -29.67
CA LEU A 359 9.48 6.59 -30.77
C LEU A 359 8.59 6.38 -31.99
N MET A 360 7.38 5.85 -31.81
CA MET A 360 6.40 5.65 -32.89
C MET A 360 5.94 6.96 -33.51
N GLN A 361 5.66 8.00 -32.71
CA GLN A 361 5.32 9.33 -33.19
C GLN A 361 6.45 9.93 -34.03
N THR A 362 7.69 9.77 -33.61
CA THR A 362 8.87 10.26 -34.36
C THR A 362 9.03 9.56 -35.71
N LEU A 363 8.83 8.22 -35.73
CA LEU A 363 8.90 7.44 -36.98
C LEU A 363 7.78 7.83 -37.96
N VAL A 364 6.56 8.01 -37.46
CA VAL A 364 5.43 8.45 -38.29
C VAL A 364 5.67 9.85 -38.85
N ALA A 365 6.15 10.79 -38.02
CA ALA A 365 6.48 12.13 -38.47
C ALA A 365 7.58 12.13 -39.54
N LEU A 366 8.60 11.30 -39.41
CA LEU A 366 9.67 11.14 -40.42
C LEU A 366 9.14 10.55 -41.71
N ALA A 367 8.25 9.57 -41.67
CA ALA A 367 7.62 8.96 -42.82
C ALA A 367 6.78 9.99 -43.60
N ILE A 368 5.98 10.80 -42.88
CA ILE A 368 5.18 11.89 -43.50
C ILE A 368 6.10 12.95 -44.16
N LEU A 369 7.21 13.30 -43.49
CA LEU A 369 8.18 14.24 -44.03
C LEU A 369 8.80 13.73 -45.35
N VAL A 370 9.24 12.48 -45.39
CA VAL A 370 9.83 11.85 -46.59
C VAL A 370 8.82 11.78 -47.73
N LEU A 371 7.59 11.38 -47.45
CA LEU A 371 6.49 11.34 -48.42
C LEU A 371 6.14 12.73 -48.93
N GLY A 372 6.06 13.73 -48.07
CA GLY A 372 5.77 15.11 -48.43
C GLY A 372 6.87 15.73 -49.29
N VAL A 373 8.13 15.54 -48.95
CA VAL A 373 9.26 16.03 -49.78
C VAL A 373 9.30 15.31 -51.10
N GLY A 374 9.04 13.99 -51.15
CA GLY A 374 8.97 13.20 -52.40
C GLY A 374 7.86 13.65 -53.31
N THR A 375 6.65 13.85 -52.82
CA THR A 375 5.51 14.36 -53.62
C THR A 375 5.78 15.76 -54.15
N MET A 376 6.33 16.65 -53.30
CA MET A 376 6.65 18.01 -53.75
C MET A 376 7.77 18.07 -54.80
N TRP A 377 8.75 17.16 -54.70
CA TRP A 377 9.77 17.01 -55.72
C TRP A 377 9.17 16.56 -57.07
N LEU A 378 8.23 15.61 -57.07
CA LEU A 378 7.51 15.17 -58.27
C LEU A 378 6.70 16.31 -58.90
N VAL A 379 5.94 17.07 -58.08
CA VAL A 379 5.18 18.23 -58.55
C VAL A 379 6.09 19.31 -59.13
N ALA A 380 7.16 19.65 -58.39
CA ALA A 380 8.13 20.62 -58.91
C ALA A 380 8.76 20.17 -60.25
N ARG A 381 9.00 18.87 -60.42
CA ARG A 381 9.54 18.30 -61.66
C ARG A 381 8.52 18.33 -62.81
N SER A 382 7.23 18.05 -62.52
CA SER A 382 6.16 18.06 -63.53
C SER A 382 5.89 19.46 -64.08
N ILE A 383 6.03 20.49 -63.26
CA ILE A 383 5.81 21.89 -63.68
C ILE A 383 7.07 22.51 -64.34
N THR A 384 8.24 22.29 -63.72
CA THR A 384 9.45 23.02 -64.15
C THR A 384 10.03 22.48 -65.44
N ARG A 385 9.93 21.19 -65.75
CA ARG A 385 10.43 20.61 -66.99
C ARG A 385 9.74 21.17 -68.28
N PRO A 386 8.39 21.18 -68.37
CA PRO A 386 7.68 21.76 -69.43
C PRO A 386 8.00 23.24 -69.67
N ILE A 387 8.02 24.05 -68.59
CA ILE A 387 8.35 25.48 -68.64
C ILE A 387 9.76 25.71 -69.20
N LEU A 388 10.75 24.92 -68.75
CA LEU A 388 12.12 25.06 -69.21
C LEU A 388 12.28 24.65 -70.69
N ALA A 389 11.56 23.62 -71.13
CA ALA A 389 11.50 23.18 -72.48
C ALA A 389 10.88 24.28 -73.38
N SER A 390 9.76 24.87 -72.95
CA SER A 390 9.10 25.98 -73.64
C SER A 390 10.00 27.22 -73.73
N ALA A 391 10.71 27.57 -72.67
CA ALA A 391 11.66 28.68 -72.60
C ALA A 391 12.87 28.47 -73.58
N ARG A 392 13.39 27.26 -73.64
CA ARG A 392 14.46 26.90 -74.57
C ARG A 392 13.98 27.00 -76.03
N PHE A 393 12.79 26.46 -76.33
CA PHE A 393 12.20 26.50 -77.60
C PHE A 393 11.96 27.97 -78.06
N ALA A 394 11.39 28.81 -77.20
CA ALA A 394 11.24 30.24 -77.48
C ALA A 394 12.58 30.94 -77.80
N GLY A 395 13.65 30.59 -77.07
CA GLY A 395 15.01 31.08 -77.26
C GLY A 395 15.60 30.62 -78.59
N GLU A 396 15.29 29.41 -79.07
CA GLU A 396 15.73 28.88 -80.35
C GLU A 396 15.01 29.56 -81.51
N ILE A 397 13.71 29.78 -81.34
CA ILE A 397 12.93 30.55 -82.34
C ILE A 397 13.46 31.99 -82.48
N ALA A 398 13.73 32.67 -81.32
CA ALA A 398 14.31 34.01 -81.30
C ALA A 398 15.72 34.08 -81.91
N ALA A 399 16.50 33.00 -81.82
CA ALA A 399 17.81 32.88 -82.48
C ALA A 399 17.76 32.51 -84.00
N GLY A 400 16.55 32.46 -84.53
CA GLY A 400 16.36 32.16 -85.94
C GLY A 400 16.35 30.68 -86.34
N ARG A 401 16.44 29.76 -85.33
CA ARG A 401 16.35 28.30 -85.51
C ARG A 401 14.90 27.86 -85.56
N LEU A 402 14.25 28.02 -86.72
CA LEU A 402 12.83 27.74 -86.84
C LEU A 402 12.48 26.26 -87.00
N ASP A 403 13.46 25.37 -87.19
CA ASP A 403 13.27 23.93 -87.43
C ASP A 403 13.22 23.13 -86.03
N SER A 404 13.35 23.83 -84.94
CA SER A 404 13.25 23.21 -83.62
C SER A 404 11.83 22.72 -83.36
N GLU A 405 11.69 21.54 -82.70
CA GLU A 405 10.41 20.97 -82.27
C GLU A 405 10.25 21.04 -80.78
N LEU A 406 9.07 21.42 -80.28
CA LEU A 406 8.73 21.45 -78.86
C LEU A 406 7.88 20.25 -78.56
N HIS A 407 8.53 19.23 -77.83
CA HIS A 407 7.87 18.03 -77.34
C HIS A 407 7.46 18.23 -75.91
N VAL A 408 6.36 18.94 -75.64
CA VAL A 408 5.73 19.10 -74.35
C VAL A 408 4.29 18.67 -74.46
N GLU A 409 3.92 17.56 -73.82
CA GLU A 409 2.55 17.08 -73.70
C GLU A 409 2.13 17.26 -72.20
N SER A 410 1.29 18.25 -71.99
CA SER A 410 0.64 18.51 -70.73
C SER A 410 -0.78 18.98 -70.93
N ALA A 411 -1.69 18.60 -70.06
CA ALA A 411 -3.09 19.01 -70.14
C ALA A 411 -3.39 20.30 -69.34
N ASP A 412 -2.37 20.90 -68.74
CA ASP A 412 -2.45 22.08 -67.85
C ASP A 412 -2.00 23.38 -68.62
N GLU A 413 -1.82 24.46 -67.86
CA GLU A 413 -1.38 25.74 -68.37
C GLU A 413 -0.01 25.68 -69.08
N THR A 414 0.83 24.70 -68.70
CA THR A 414 2.16 24.49 -69.33
C THR A 414 2.01 23.88 -70.74
N GLY A 415 0.98 23.04 -70.96
CA GLY A 415 0.59 22.51 -72.24
C GLY A 415 0.01 23.59 -73.15
N GLN A 416 -0.85 24.48 -72.63
CA GLN A 416 -1.38 25.63 -73.39
C GLN A 416 -0.25 26.57 -73.81
N LEU A 417 0.73 26.83 -72.92
CA LEU A 417 1.91 27.61 -73.26
C LEU A 417 2.72 27.00 -74.47
N ALA A 418 2.92 25.67 -74.36
CA ALA A 418 3.65 24.94 -75.39
C ALA A 418 2.93 25.02 -76.78
N GLU A 419 1.62 24.90 -76.79
CA GLU A 419 0.79 24.99 -78.02
C GLU A 419 0.83 26.40 -78.59
N ALA A 420 0.67 27.45 -77.75
CA ALA A 420 0.81 28.84 -78.20
C ALA A 420 2.18 29.12 -78.80
N LEU A 421 3.26 28.58 -78.27
CA LEU A 421 4.62 28.70 -78.80
C LEU A 421 4.81 27.95 -80.14
N ARG A 422 4.18 26.76 -80.31
CA ARG A 422 4.19 26.02 -81.57
C ARG A 422 3.45 26.79 -82.64
N THR A 423 2.28 27.33 -82.29
CA THR A 423 1.50 28.17 -83.20
C THR A 423 2.31 29.39 -83.63
N MET A 424 2.91 30.12 -82.69
CA MET A 424 3.76 31.27 -82.94
C MET A 424 4.94 30.91 -83.89
N ALA A 425 5.63 29.79 -83.60
CA ALA A 425 6.74 29.33 -84.44
C ALA A 425 6.27 29.01 -85.91
N THR A 426 5.10 28.40 -86.03
CA THR A 426 4.50 28.07 -87.31
C THR A 426 4.15 29.32 -88.11
N ASP A 427 3.56 30.33 -87.44
CA ASP A 427 3.23 31.62 -88.09
C ASP A 427 4.49 32.38 -88.51
N ILE A 428 5.55 32.40 -87.72
CA ILE A 428 6.84 32.99 -88.08
C ILE A 428 7.45 32.28 -89.30
N ARG A 429 7.43 30.92 -89.32
CA ARG A 429 7.90 30.15 -90.48
C ARG A 429 7.12 30.55 -91.74
N ARG A 430 5.79 30.60 -91.63
CA ARG A 430 4.91 30.98 -92.76
C ARG A 430 5.20 32.38 -93.22
N SER A 431 5.27 33.37 -92.34
CA SER A 431 5.57 34.75 -92.68
C SER A 431 6.96 34.91 -93.32
N ASN A 432 7.99 34.18 -92.85
CA ASN A 432 9.31 34.22 -93.47
C ASN A 432 9.31 33.54 -94.83
N ALA A 433 8.57 32.44 -95.04
CA ALA A 433 8.42 31.79 -96.32
C ALA A 433 7.67 32.72 -97.33
N GLU A 434 6.63 33.38 -96.89
CA GLU A 434 5.88 34.37 -97.68
C GLU A 434 6.78 35.58 -98.12
N ARG A 435 7.58 36.09 -97.20
CA ARG A 435 8.55 37.15 -97.43
C ARG A 435 9.66 36.71 -98.40
N ALA A 436 10.20 35.53 -98.25
CA ALA A 436 11.21 34.95 -99.13
C ALA A 436 10.61 34.73 -100.56
N ALA A 437 9.37 34.23 -100.64
CA ALA A 437 8.67 34.07 -101.91
C ALA A 437 8.40 35.42 -102.61
N ALA A 438 7.98 36.43 -101.76
CA ALA A 438 7.78 37.80 -102.33
C ALA A 438 9.08 38.45 -102.79
N GLN A 439 10.18 38.25 -102.07
CA GLN A 439 11.51 38.71 -102.48
C GLN A 439 11.99 38.01 -103.76
N ALA A 440 11.85 36.70 -103.80
CA ALA A 440 12.20 35.92 -105.04
C ALA A 440 11.32 36.28 -106.24
N ALA A 441 10.04 36.67 -106.01
CA ALA A 441 9.16 37.20 -107.09
C ALA A 441 9.62 38.60 -107.56
N ALA A 442 9.97 39.49 -106.60
CA ALA A 442 10.47 40.83 -106.90
C ALA A 442 11.84 40.83 -107.60
N GLU A 443 12.72 39.83 -107.29
CA GLU A 443 13.99 39.65 -107.98
C GLU A 443 13.76 39.17 -109.45
N ARG A 444 12.80 38.25 -109.64
CA ARG A 444 12.47 37.80 -111.04
C ARG A 444 11.82 38.89 -111.87
N GLU A 445 11.05 39.81 -111.29
CA GLU A 445 10.53 40.99 -111.96
C GLU A 445 11.62 42.04 -112.28
N ARG A 446 12.76 42.04 -111.63
CA ARG A 446 13.90 42.91 -111.86
C ARG A 446 14.87 42.38 -112.93
N GLU A 447 14.81 41.08 -113.24
CA GLU A 447 15.66 40.42 -114.27
C GLU A 447 14.95 40.30 -115.59
N GLN A 448 13.68 40.71 -115.74
CA GLN A 448 12.93 40.94 -117.01
C GLN A 448 12.98 42.41 -117.42
#